data_5e029b3dd84260d57ef9167da452e8dd
#
_entry.id   5e029b3dd84260d57ef9167da452e8dd
#
_cell.length_a   1.000
_cell.length_b   1.000
_cell.length_c   1.000
_cell.angle_alpha   90.00
_cell.angle_beta   90.00
_cell.angle_gamma   90.00
#
_symmetry.space_group_name_H-M   'P 1'
#
loop_
_entity.id
_entity.type
_entity.pdbx_description
1 polymer ?
#
loop_
_entity_poly.entity_id
_entity_poly.type
_entity_poly.pdbx_seq_one_letter_code
_entity_poly.pdbx_strand_id
1 'polypeptide(L)'
;MTRPGAGMAADIDEQPAAYARLLSAEHAGPIARVAAAIAEHRPRHVVFTARGTSDHAALYGTYLTEIRLGLPAGLASPSSVTAYGARPDLSAALVVGVSQSGGSPDLTEVLRAARNSGALTLAVTNAPDSPLAEAAELSVDIAAGHERAVAATKTYTAELLALLMLVEGIRAGDGVLPATERSALDTLPELAARTLADPTPAQLAPRYRFAAQLVTTGRGYAYPTAREAALKLMETSYLPTLAFSGADLLHGPLAMTDPDVPVLAVVGSGPGGQAMGEVLPRLGERRADVVVVGSAEVPTTTRIAVPEVDERYAPLLDILPLQRLALALALARGEDPDAPRGLKKVTATM
;
A
#
# COMPACT_ATOMS: atom_id res chain seq x y z
N MET A 1 16.55 0.59 -27.74
CA MET A 1 15.35 0.15 -27.02
C MET A 1 15.77 -0.20 -25.59
N THR A 2 15.12 0.34 -24.58
CA THR A 2 15.33 -0.05 -23.18
C THR A 2 14.91 -1.52 -22.99
N ARG A 3 15.60 -2.23 -22.11
CA ARG A 3 15.24 -3.62 -21.76
C ARG A 3 13.86 -3.63 -21.11
N PRO A 4 12.93 -4.55 -21.49
CA PRO A 4 11.64 -4.67 -20.82
C PRO A 4 11.77 -4.75 -19.30
N GLY A 5 10.91 -4.02 -18.57
CA GLY A 5 10.91 -3.97 -17.12
C GLY A 5 12.05 -3.18 -16.47
N ALA A 6 12.90 -2.49 -17.25
CA ALA A 6 14.02 -1.72 -16.70
C ALA A 6 13.56 -0.54 -15.84
N GLY A 7 12.47 0.12 -16.21
CA GLY A 7 11.86 1.22 -15.46
C GLY A 7 11.33 0.74 -14.11
N MET A 8 10.52 -0.32 -14.10
CA MET A 8 9.98 -0.91 -12.88
C MET A 8 11.10 -1.44 -11.97
N ALA A 9 12.12 -2.09 -12.54
CA ALA A 9 13.27 -2.54 -11.77
C ALA A 9 13.98 -1.38 -11.06
N ALA A 10 14.23 -0.29 -11.79
CA ALA A 10 14.88 0.90 -11.23
C ALA A 10 14.02 1.57 -10.13
N ASP A 11 12.70 1.64 -10.32
CA ASP A 11 11.78 2.18 -9.32
C ASP A 11 11.74 1.30 -8.05
N ILE A 12 11.78 -0.03 -8.19
CA ILE A 12 11.89 -0.96 -7.06
C ILE A 12 13.22 -0.76 -6.32
N ASP A 13 14.34 -0.62 -7.04
CA ASP A 13 15.66 -0.43 -6.46
C ASP A 13 15.85 0.91 -5.76
N GLU A 14 15.10 1.93 -6.14
CA GLU A 14 15.15 3.28 -5.52
C GLU A 14 14.42 3.37 -4.17
N GLN A 15 13.64 2.38 -3.74
CA GLN A 15 12.82 2.47 -2.52
C GLN A 15 13.63 2.75 -1.24
N PRO A 16 14.80 2.14 -1.01
CA PRO A 16 15.62 2.49 0.16
C PRO A 16 16.01 3.98 0.19
N ALA A 17 16.36 4.53 -0.97
CA ALA A 17 16.71 5.94 -1.10
C ALA A 17 15.48 6.87 -0.93
N ALA A 18 14.30 6.43 -1.41
CA ALA A 18 13.05 7.15 -1.20
C ALA A 18 12.67 7.22 0.29
N TYR A 19 12.86 6.12 1.03
CA TYR A 19 12.65 6.12 2.49
C TYR A 19 13.61 7.08 3.19
N ALA A 20 14.91 7.00 2.88
CA ALA A 20 15.90 7.91 3.48
C ALA A 20 15.59 9.38 3.18
N ARG A 21 15.13 9.69 1.98
CA ARG A 21 14.75 11.06 1.59
C ARG A 21 13.53 11.54 2.38
N LEU A 22 12.45 10.74 2.46
CA LEU A 22 11.24 11.14 3.19
C LEU A 22 11.49 11.26 4.70
N LEU A 23 12.38 10.46 5.25
CA LEU A 23 12.82 10.56 6.65
C LEU A 23 13.80 11.70 6.91
N SER A 24 14.34 12.39 5.89
CA SER A 24 15.23 13.54 6.10
C SER A 24 14.49 14.69 6.77
N ALA A 25 15.25 15.57 7.46
CA ALA A 25 14.65 16.71 8.13
C ALA A 25 13.87 17.64 7.17
N GLU A 26 14.29 17.71 5.90
CA GLU A 26 13.66 18.51 4.87
C GLU A 26 12.20 18.07 4.62
N HIS A 27 11.93 16.75 4.56
CA HIS A 27 10.60 16.21 4.26
C HIS A 27 9.83 15.82 5.53
N ALA A 28 10.48 15.32 6.57
CA ALA A 28 9.84 14.97 7.82
C ALA A 28 9.25 16.18 8.58
N GLY A 29 9.92 17.34 8.49
CA GLY A 29 9.44 18.57 9.14
C GLY A 29 8.08 19.06 8.64
N PRO A 30 7.83 19.16 7.32
CA PRO A 30 6.51 19.46 6.78
C PRO A 30 5.43 18.47 7.23
N ILE A 31 5.71 17.15 7.23
CA ILE A 31 4.77 16.12 7.70
C ILE A 31 4.43 16.33 9.18
N ALA A 32 5.42 16.63 10.01
CA ALA A 32 5.22 16.91 11.44
C ALA A 32 4.30 18.12 11.65
N ARG A 33 4.47 19.19 10.89
CA ARG A 33 3.59 20.38 10.99
C ARG A 33 2.15 20.06 10.60
N VAL A 34 1.94 19.28 9.55
CA VAL A 34 0.60 18.83 9.13
C VAL A 34 -0.02 17.94 10.20
N ALA A 35 0.74 17.01 10.76
CA ALA A 35 0.27 16.14 11.83
C ALA A 35 -0.14 16.93 13.10
N ALA A 36 0.63 17.94 13.50
CA ALA A 36 0.31 18.83 14.60
C ALA A 36 -1.01 19.61 14.36
N ALA A 37 -1.18 20.16 13.16
CA ALA A 37 -2.41 20.88 12.78
C ALA A 37 -3.65 19.97 12.83
N ILE A 38 -3.52 18.71 12.37
CA ILE A 38 -4.60 17.71 12.45
C ILE A 38 -4.89 17.35 13.91
N ALA A 39 -3.86 17.17 14.75
CA ALA A 39 -4.00 16.88 16.16
C ALA A 39 -4.72 18.02 16.92
N GLU A 40 -4.43 19.26 16.60
CA GLU A 40 -5.10 20.46 17.15
C GLU A 40 -6.58 20.51 16.71
N HIS A 41 -6.88 20.18 15.42
CA HIS A 41 -8.23 20.18 14.88
C HIS A 41 -9.14 19.11 15.52
N ARG A 42 -8.56 17.99 16.01
CA ARG A 42 -9.26 16.88 16.69
C ARG A 42 -10.43 16.29 15.88
N PRO A 43 -10.19 15.77 14.68
CA PRO A 43 -11.25 15.13 13.91
C PRO A 43 -11.84 13.94 14.69
N ARG A 44 -13.11 13.67 14.47
CA ARG A 44 -13.83 12.58 15.14
C ARG A 44 -13.78 11.27 14.37
N HIS A 45 -13.52 11.33 13.07
CA HIS A 45 -13.34 10.18 12.18
C HIS A 45 -12.50 10.60 10.96
N VAL A 46 -11.98 9.60 10.26
CA VAL A 46 -11.14 9.83 9.07
C VAL A 46 -11.75 9.10 7.86
N VAL A 47 -11.85 9.81 6.74
CA VAL A 47 -12.31 9.24 5.48
C VAL A 47 -11.20 9.36 4.46
N PHE A 48 -10.74 8.23 3.93
CA PHE A 48 -9.74 8.21 2.87
C PHE A 48 -10.41 8.12 1.50
N THR A 49 -9.85 8.77 0.50
CA THR A 49 -10.26 8.67 -0.90
C THR A 49 -9.05 8.48 -1.80
N ALA A 50 -9.06 7.43 -2.61
CA ALA A 50 -7.95 7.05 -3.46
C ALA A 50 -8.40 6.16 -4.62
N ARG A 51 -7.48 5.76 -5.51
CA ARG A 51 -7.69 4.78 -6.58
C ARG A 51 -6.46 3.89 -6.77
N GLY A 52 -6.70 2.66 -7.22
CA GLY A 52 -5.63 1.73 -7.59
C GLY A 52 -4.65 1.47 -6.44
N THR A 53 -3.37 1.61 -6.71
CA THR A 53 -2.28 1.43 -5.73
C THR A 53 -2.44 2.33 -4.50
N SER A 54 -2.79 3.59 -4.71
CA SER A 54 -3.02 4.54 -3.60
C SER A 54 -4.24 4.18 -2.74
N ASP A 55 -5.24 3.43 -3.29
CA ASP A 55 -6.36 2.91 -2.50
C ASP A 55 -5.91 1.86 -1.48
N HIS A 56 -4.89 1.06 -1.83
CA HIS A 56 -4.29 0.12 -0.90
C HIS A 56 -3.44 0.83 0.18
N ALA A 57 -2.77 1.93 -0.16
CA ALA A 57 -2.12 2.79 0.82
C ALA A 57 -3.15 3.47 1.75
N ALA A 58 -4.26 3.94 1.21
CA ALA A 58 -5.38 4.48 1.98
C ALA A 58 -6.00 3.45 2.94
N LEU A 59 -6.13 2.19 2.49
CA LEU A 59 -6.57 1.09 3.37
C LEU A 59 -5.58 0.83 4.52
N TYR A 60 -4.27 0.91 4.26
CA TYR A 60 -3.28 0.86 5.33
C TYR A 60 -3.43 2.05 6.30
N GLY A 61 -3.65 3.26 5.78
CA GLY A 61 -3.97 4.45 6.57
C GLY A 61 -5.21 4.27 7.45
N THR A 62 -6.23 3.54 6.96
CA THR A 62 -7.43 3.17 7.72
C THR A 62 -7.05 2.30 8.93
N TYR A 63 -6.30 1.21 8.72
CA TYR A 63 -5.82 0.37 9.83
C TYR A 63 -4.98 1.15 10.83
N LEU A 64 -4.06 1.99 10.37
CA LEU A 64 -3.26 2.84 11.25
C LEU A 64 -4.14 3.75 12.12
N THR A 65 -5.12 4.42 11.50
CA THR A 65 -6.02 5.35 12.19
C THR A 65 -6.84 4.64 13.26
N GLU A 66 -7.45 3.51 12.92
CA GLU A 66 -8.28 2.75 13.86
C GLU A 66 -7.45 2.17 15.01
N ILE A 67 -6.29 1.60 14.72
CA ILE A 67 -5.45 0.92 15.72
C ILE A 67 -4.65 1.92 16.56
N ARG A 68 -4.09 2.98 15.96
CA ARG A 68 -3.17 3.89 16.64
C ARG A 68 -3.83 5.12 17.25
N LEU A 69 -4.90 5.63 16.62
CA LEU A 69 -5.61 6.81 17.12
C LEU A 69 -6.94 6.44 17.80
N GLY A 70 -7.45 5.21 17.62
CA GLY A 70 -8.77 4.81 18.13
C GLY A 70 -9.93 5.57 17.46
N LEU A 71 -9.71 6.13 16.28
CA LEU A 71 -10.72 6.85 15.53
C LEU A 71 -11.36 5.94 14.47
N PRO A 72 -12.67 5.98 14.29
CA PRO A 72 -13.33 5.32 13.16
C PRO A 72 -12.74 5.84 11.85
N ALA A 73 -12.40 4.92 10.94
CA ALA A 73 -11.88 5.28 9.63
C ALA A 73 -12.42 4.37 8.53
N GLY A 74 -12.39 4.83 7.28
CA GLY A 74 -12.83 4.04 6.13
C GLY A 74 -12.51 4.68 4.80
N LEU A 75 -12.77 3.92 3.73
CA LEU A 75 -12.62 4.39 2.37
C LEU A 75 -13.92 5.05 1.88
N ALA A 76 -13.81 6.19 1.21
CA ALA A 76 -14.92 6.84 0.54
C ALA A 76 -15.42 6.00 -0.65
N SER A 77 -16.66 6.26 -1.04
CA SER A 77 -17.22 5.84 -2.33
C SER A 77 -17.28 7.05 -3.27
N PRO A 78 -16.25 7.39 -4.05
CA PRO A 78 -16.22 8.63 -4.83
C PRO A 78 -17.43 8.81 -5.75
N SER A 79 -17.97 7.72 -6.31
CA SER A 79 -19.17 7.78 -7.15
C SER A 79 -20.43 8.30 -6.42
N SER A 80 -20.51 8.20 -5.10
CA SER A 80 -21.62 8.81 -4.36
C SER A 80 -21.66 10.32 -4.57
N VAL A 81 -20.51 10.95 -4.62
CA VAL A 81 -20.36 12.40 -4.88
C VAL A 81 -20.43 12.69 -6.39
N THR A 82 -19.60 12.01 -7.19
CA THR A 82 -19.39 12.36 -8.59
C THR A 82 -20.52 11.93 -9.51
N ALA A 83 -21.13 10.77 -9.28
CA ALA A 83 -22.21 10.25 -10.12
C ALA A 83 -23.61 10.54 -9.53
N TYR A 84 -23.76 10.50 -8.21
CA TYR A 84 -25.06 10.65 -7.56
C TYR A 84 -25.28 12.04 -6.93
N GLY A 85 -24.25 12.91 -6.92
CA GLY A 85 -24.35 14.27 -6.39
C GLY A 85 -24.59 14.33 -4.87
N ALA A 86 -24.30 13.24 -4.14
CA ALA A 86 -24.48 13.22 -2.69
C ALA A 86 -23.57 14.26 -2.01
N ARG A 87 -24.07 14.82 -0.91
CA ARG A 87 -23.33 15.79 -0.09
C ARG A 87 -23.43 15.36 1.38
N PRO A 88 -22.64 14.35 1.78
CA PRO A 88 -22.65 13.90 3.17
C PRO A 88 -22.15 15.01 4.11
N ASP A 89 -22.64 15.04 5.34
CA ASP A 89 -22.08 15.89 6.39
C ASP A 89 -20.73 15.28 6.86
N LEU A 90 -19.66 15.97 6.55
CA LEU A 90 -18.29 15.60 6.90
C LEU A 90 -17.63 16.63 7.82
N SER A 91 -18.42 17.53 8.44
CA SER A 91 -17.93 18.67 9.24
C SER A 91 -17.03 18.26 10.43
N ALA A 92 -17.13 17.02 10.93
CA ALA A 92 -16.29 16.49 12.00
C ALA A 92 -15.19 15.53 11.48
N ALA A 93 -15.05 15.42 10.17
CA ALA A 93 -14.11 14.49 9.55
C ALA A 93 -12.76 15.15 9.20
N LEU A 94 -11.72 14.32 9.19
CA LEU A 94 -10.56 14.53 8.34
C LEU A 94 -10.78 13.73 7.06
N VAL A 95 -10.74 14.39 5.90
CA VAL A 95 -10.83 13.71 4.60
C VAL A 95 -9.47 13.73 3.92
N VAL A 96 -8.90 12.55 3.67
CA VAL A 96 -7.56 12.36 3.15
C VAL A 96 -7.62 11.84 1.71
N GLY A 97 -7.17 12.64 0.76
CA GLY A 97 -6.96 12.20 -0.62
C GLY A 97 -5.54 11.67 -0.80
N VAL A 98 -5.41 10.42 -1.25
CA VAL A 98 -4.10 9.80 -1.52
C VAL A 98 -3.99 9.55 -3.02
N SER A 99 -2.96 10.11 -3.67
CA SER A 99 -2.77 9.97 -5.11
C SER A 99 -1.36 10.32 -5.54
N GLN A 100 -0.66 9.38 -6.16
CA GLN A 100 0.68 9.62 -6.70
C GLN A 100 0.73 10.84 -7.64
N SER A 101 -0.18 10.95 -8.60
CA SER A 101 -0.19 12.03 -9.59
C SER A 101 -0.98 13.26 -9.16
N GLY A 102 -1.88 13.12 -8.18
CA GLY A 102 -2.82 14.17 -7.79
C GLY A 102 -3.76 14.63 -8.90
N GLY A 103 -3.79 13.92 -10.03
CA GLY A 103 -4.51 14.32 -11.25
C GLY A 103 -5.88 13.67 -11.46
N SER A 104 -6.40 12.86 -10.53
CA SER A 104 -7.69 12.18 -10.65
C SER A 104 -8.85 13.14 -10.35
N PRO A 105 -9.73 13.42 -11.34
CA PRO A 105 -10.81 14.41 -11.16
C PRO A 105 -11.80 14.01 -10.09
N ASP A 106 -12.15 12.74 -9.99
CA ASP A 106 -13.10 12.20 -9.00
C ASP A 106 -12.59 12.39 -7.56
N LEU A 107 -11.31 12.16 -7.30
CA LEU A 107 -10.72 12.38 -5.97
C LEU A 107 -10.70 13.88 -5.60
N THR A 108 -10.36 14.72 -6.58
CA THR A 108 -10.37 16.17 -6.43
C THR A 108 -11.76 16.68 -6.08
N GLU A 109 -12.82 16.16 -6.74
CA GLU A 109 -14.21 16.53 -6.44
C GLU A 109 -14.65 16.06 -5.05
N VAL A 110 -14.23 14.86 -4.60
CA VAL A 110 -14.50 14.41 -3.23
C VAL A 110 -13.89 15.35 -2.19
N LEU A 111 -12.61 15.78 -2.37
CA LEU A 111 -11.99 16.73 -1.46
C LEU A 111 -12.68 18.09 -1.47
N ARG A 112 -13.06 18.61 -2.65
CA ARG A 112 -13.83 19.87 -2.74
C ARG A 112 -15.18 19.77 -2.05
N ALA A 113 -15.92 18.68 -2.26
CA ALA A 113 -17.20 18.45 -1.61
C ALA A 113 -17.05 18.34 -0.08
N ALA A 114 -16.01 17.65 0.40
CA ALA A 114 -15.70 17.54 1.81
C ALA A 114 -15.38 18.90 2.45
N ARG A 115 -14.50 19.68 1.81
CA ARG A 115 -14.14 21.04 2.25
C ARG A 115 -15.36 21.95 2.32
N ASN A 116 -16.24 21.90 1.31
CA ASN A 116 -17.47 22.66 1.29
C ASN A 116 -18.45 22.26 2.38
N SER A 117 -18.36 21.05 2.93
CA SER A 117 -19.13 20.59 4.09
C SER A 117 -18.46 20.86 5.44
N GLY A 118 -17.29 21.58 5.44
CA GLY A 118 -16.57 21.96 6.64
C GLY A 118 -15.61 20.90 7.19
N ALA A 119 -15.31 19.86 6.43
CA ALA A 119 -14.27 18.88 6.78
C ALA A 119 -12.87 19.50 6.69
N LEU A 120 -11.98 19.11 7.57
CA LEU A 120 -10.54 19.32 7.33
C LEU A 120 -10.09 18.39 6.20
N THR A 121 -9.38 18.91 5.21
CA THR A 121 -8.97 18.15 4.04
C THR A 121 -7.45 18.07 3.89
N LEU A 122 -6.94 16.89 3.55
CA LEU A 122 -5.52 16.62 3.37
C LEU A 122 -5.28 15.93 2.01
N ALA A 123 -4.31 16.41 1.25
CA ALA A 123 -3.74 15.69 0.11
C ALA A 123 -2.41 15.04 0.48
N VAL A 124 -2.25 13.76 0.20
CA VAL A 124 -0.97 13.03 0.26
C VAL A 124 -0.61 12.66 -1.17
N THR A 125 0.43 13.29 -1.73
CA THR A 125 0.73 13.20 -3.16
C THR A 125 2.21 13.33 -3.46
N ASN A 126 2.64 12.81 -4.62
CA ASN A 126 4.00 13.01 -5.16
C ASN A 126 4.06 14.21 -6.14
N ALA A 127 2.97 14.96 -6.24
CA ALA A 127 2.82 16.12 -7.11
C ALA A 127 2.23 17.30 -6.31
N PRO A 128 3.06 18.07 -5.60
CA PRO A 128 2.61 19.14 -4.68
C PRO A 128 1.81 20.25 -5.37
N ASP A 129 2.00 20.45 -6.68
CA ASP A 129 1.29 21.46 -7.49
C ASP A 129 0.08 20.86 -8.24
N SER A 130 -0.43 19.73 -7.80
CA SER A 130 -1.53 19.01 -8.47
C SER A 130 -2.92 19.55 -8.10
N PRO A 131 -3.94 19.31 -8.93
CA PRO A 131 -5.33 19.66 -8.63
C PRO A 131 -5.84 19.08 -7.29
N LEU A 132 -5.35 17.91 -6.89
CA LEU A 132 -5.69 17.31 -5.58
C LEU A 132 -5.12 18.15 -4.43
N ALA A 133 -3.85 18.58 -4.53
CA ALA A 133 -3.22 19.41 -3.52
C ALA A 133 -3.89 20.78 -3.40
N GLU A 134 -4.28 21.39 -4.52
CA GLU A 134 -5.01 22.66 -4.54
C GLU A 134 -6.42 22.56 -3.93
N ALA A 135 -7.06 21.39 -4.04
CA ALA A 135 -8.39 21.17 -3.49
C ALA A 135 -8.40 20.98 -1.96
N ALA A 136 -7.28 20.57 -1.38
CA ALA A 136 -7.13 20.34 0.05
C ALA A 136 -6.67 21.58 0.80
N GLU A 137 -6.89 21.63 2.12
CA GLU A 137 -6.38 22.68 3.01
C GLU A 137 -4.95 22.39 3.46
N LEU A 138 -4.61 21.10 3.60
CA LEU A 138 -3.31 20.61 3.98
C LEU A 138 -2.76 19.70 2.88
N SER A 139 -1.44 19.72 2.70
CA SER A 139 -0.79 18.87 1.71
C SER A 139 0.51 18.27 2.27
N VAL A 140 0.78 17.04 1.90
CA VAL A 140 2.03 16.32 2.16
C VAL A 140 2.61 15.82 0.85
N ASP A 141 3.83 16.23 0.55
CA ASP A 141 4.64 15.64 -0.52
C ASP A 141 5.33 14.38 -0.01
N ILE A 142 5.09 13.25 -0.69
CA ILE A 142 5.71 11.96 -0.35
C ILE A 142 7.17 11.85 -0.83
N ALA A 143 7.66 12.81 -1.60
CA ALA A 143 9.04 12.93 -2.05
C ALA A 143 9.64 11.65 -2.69
N ALA A 144 8.80 10.82 -3.35
CA ALA A 144 9.24 9.56 -3.96
C ALA A 144 10.12 9.77 -5.20
N GLY A 145 10.15 10.98 -5.75
CA GLY A 145 10.80 11.28 -7.02
C GLY A 145 9.99 10.76 -8.22
N HIS A 146 10.61 10.78 -9.40
CA HIS A 146 9.92 10.37 -10.62
C HIS A 146 9.76 8.84 -10.71
N GLU A 147 8.54 8.33 -10.74
CA GLU A 147 8.22 6.94 -10.99
C GLU A 147 8.12 6.68 -12.50
N ARG A 148 8.97 5.79 -13.01
CA ARG A 148 9.17 5.54 -14.45
C ARG A 148 8.11 4.61 -15.02
N ALA A 149 7.85 3.51 -14.28
CA ALA A 149 6.88 2.49 -14.71
C ALA A 149 5.45 2.98 -14.58
N VAL A 150 4.54 2.43 -15.37
CA VAL A 150 3.11 2.67 -15.24
C VAL A 150 2.59 2.08 -13.93
N ALA A 151 2.95 0.84 -13.64
CA ALA A 151 2.64 0.17 -12.38
C ALA A 151 3.45 0.80 -11.24
N ALA A 152 2.78 1.42 -10.29
CA ALA A 152 3.42 2.11 -9.17
C ALA A 152 4.11 1.13 -8.23
N THR A 153 5.30 1.49 -7.75
CA THR A 153 6.09 0.71 -6.79
C THR A 153 6.63 1.58 -5.65
N LYS A 154 7.60 2.46 -5.93
CA LYS A 154 8.21 3.30 -4.89
C LYS A 154 7.28 4.39 -4.37
N THR A 155 6.35 4.90 -5.20
CA THR A 155 5.36 5.88 -4.72
C THR A 155 4.39 5.24 -3.74
N TYR A 156 3.99 3.98 -3.94
CA TYR A 156 3.19 3.23 -2.97
C TYR A 156 3.87 3.18 -1.59
N THR A 157 5.11 2.75 -1.53
CA THR A 157 5.82 2.61 -0.26
C THR A 157 6.13 3.96 0.38
N ALA A 158 6.33 5.02 -0.41
CA ALA A 158 6.43 6.37 0.10
C ALA A 158 5.09 6.89 0.67
N GLU A 159 3.94 6.55 0.03
CA GLU A 159 2.60 6.82 0.58
C GLU A 159 2.41 6.11 1.94
N LEU A 160 2.79 4.82 2.05
CA LEU A 160 2.73 4.09 3.32
C LEU A 160 3.54 4.79 4.41
N LEU A 161 4.80 5.16 4.12
CA LEU A 161 5.69 5.81 5.09
C LEU A 161 5.17 7.19 5.50
N ALA A 162 4.68 8.00 4.56
CA ALA A 162 4.09 9.30 4.85
C ALA A 162 2.85 9.18 5.75
N LEU A 163 1.95 8.22 5.45
CA LEU A 163 0.76 7.96 6.27
C LEU A 163 1.13 7.48 7.68
N LEU A 164 2.15 6.63 7.81
CA LEU A 164 2.65 6.17 9.09
C LEU A 164 3.21 7.34 9.92
N MET A 165 4.05 8.18 9.31
CA MET A 165 4.61 9.37 9.97
C MET A 165 3.52 10.35 10.39
N LEU A 166 2.51 10.57 9.55
CA LEU A 166 1.35 11.40 9.87
C LEU A 166 0.58 10.86 11.08
N VAL A 167 0.20 9.60 11.07
CA VAL A 167 -0.61 9.00 12.13
C VAL A 167 0.16 8.99 13.46
N GLU A 168 1.44 8.61 13.46
CA GLU A 168 2.24 8.63 14.68
C GLU A 168 2.51 10.08 15.18
N GLY A 169 2.67 11.04 14.27
CA GLY A 169 2.77 12.47 14.61
C GLY A 169 1.46 13.03 15.19
N ILE A 170 0.29 12.67 14.64
CA ILE A 170 -1.01 13.02 15.20
C ILE A 170 -1.16 12.43 16.62
N ARG A 171 -0.77 11.16 16.80
CA ARG A 171 -0.80 10.48 18.09
C ARG A 171 0.09 11.15 19.13
N ALA A 172 1.24 11.68 18.73
CA ALA A 172 2.14 12.44 19.61
C ALA A 172 1.54 13.79 20.02
N GLY A 173 0.64 14.36 19.21
CA GLY A 173 -0.08 15.60 19.51
C GLY A 173 0.61 16.86 19.00
N ASP A 174 1.93 16.88 18.92
CA ASP A 174 2.75 17.99 18.44
C ASP A 174 3.39 17.73 17.06
N GLY A 175 3.06 16.59 16.46
CA GLY A 175 3.60 16.15 15.18
C GLY A 175 4.99 15.54 15.24
N VAL A 176 5.67 15.60 16.38
CA VAL A 176 7.05 15.11 16.53
C VAL A 176 7.03 13.63 16.89
N LEU A 177 7.66 12.81 16.06
CA LEU A 177 7.77 11.39 16.35
C LEU A 177 8.60 11.14 17.62
N PRO A 178 8.13 10.28 18.55
CA PRO A 178 8.95 9.86 19.69
C PRO A 178 10.31 9.30 19.23
N ALA A 179 11.35 9.50 20.02
CA ALA A 179 12.71 9.07 19.66
C ALA A 179 12.81 7.58 19.31
N THR A 180 12.05 6.72 20.01
CA THR A 180 11.98 5.28 19.72
C THR A 180 11.38 4.98 18.36
N GLU A 181 10.30 5.69 18.00
CA GLU A 181 9.68 5.60 16.66
C GLU A 181 10.65 6.07 15.57
N ARG A 182 11.26 7.22 15.80
CA ARG A 182 12.23 7.77 14.88
C ARG A 182 13.39 6.82 14.62
N SER A 183 13.97 6.26 15.68
CA SER A 183 15.06 5.29 15.56
C SER A 183 14.66 4.03 14.80
N ALA A 184 13.43 3.54 15.00
CA ALA A 184 12.92 2.38 14.27
C ALA A 184 12.77 2.70 12.77
N LEU A 185 12.21 3.87 12.43
CA LEU A 185 12.04 4.29 11.04
C LEU A 185 13.40 4.51 10.34
N ASP A 186 14.40 5.02 11.04
CA ASP A 186 15.73 5.26 10.49
C ASP A 186 16.46 3.95 10.07
N THR A 187 15.99 2.78 10.53
CA THR A 187 16.51 1.47 10.07
C THR A 187 15.89 0.99 8.75
N LEU A 188 14.72 1.52 8.36
CA LEU A 188 13.97 1.01 7.20
C LEU A 188 14.74 1.05 5.87
N PRO A 189 15.54 2.09 5.56
CA PRO A 189 16.30 2.11 4.31
C PRO A 189 17.28 0.93 4.19
N GLU A 190 17.98 0.58 5.26
CA GLU A 190 18.90 -0.56 5.28
C GLU A 190 18.15 -1.88 5.19
N LEU A 191 17.07 -2.05 5.96
CA LEU A 191 16.25 -3.25 5.94
C LEU A 191 15.62 -3.47 4.56
N ALA A 192 15.15 -2.40 3.90
CA ALA A 192 14.64 -2.45 2.54
C ALA A 192 15.71 -2.88 1.53
N ALA A 193 16.93 -2.33 1.62
CA ALA A 193 18.03 -2.71 0.76
C ALA A 193 18.38 -4.21 0.93
N ARG A 194 18.41 -4.70 2.17
CA ARG A 194 18.62 -6.13 2.47
C ARG A 194 17.51 -7.02 1.89
N THR A 195 16.25 -6.61 2.04
CA THR A 195 15.09 -7.33 1.50
C THR A 195 15.14 -7.41 -0.03
N LEU A 196 15.52 -6.32 -0.69
CA LEU A 196 15.65 -6.28 -2.15
C LEU A 196 16.84 -7.08 -2.69
N ALA A 197 17.83 -7.38 -1.87
CA ALA A 197 18.97 -8.20 -2.26
C ALA A 197 18.67 -9.71 -2.30
N ASP A 198 17.52 -10.16 -1.74
CA ASP A 198 17.10 -11.56 -1.78
C ASP A 198 16.70 -11.99 -3.21
N PRO A 199 17.35 -13.01 -3.81
CA PRO A 199 17.01 -13.49 -5.14
C PRO A 199 15.77 -14.40 -5.18
N THR A 200 15.26 -14.85 -4.04
CA THR A 200 14.18 -15.84 -3.93
C THR A 200 12.92 -15.45 -4.72
N PRO A 201 12.45 -14.19 -4.70
CA PRO A 201 11.26 -13.80 -5.47
C PRO A 201 11.43 -14.03 -6.98
N ALA A 202 12.60 -13.69 -7.53
CA ALA A 202 12.88 -13.89 -8.94
C ALA A 202 13.03 -15.38 -9.30
N GLN A 203 13.56 -16.20 -8.40
CA GLN A 203 13.71 -17.65 -8.58
C GLN A 203 12.35 -18.37 -8.55
N LEU A 204 11.33 -17.82 -7.89
CA LEU A 204 9.98 -18.39 -7.85
C LEU A 204 9.15 -18.09 -9.11
N ALA A 205 9.47 -17.03 -9.84
CA ALA A 205 8.67 -16.61 -11.00
C ALA A 205 8.46 -17.71 -12.05
N PRO A 206 9.46 -18.53 -12.44
CA PRO A 206 9.26 -19.61 -13.39
C PRO A 206 8.21 -20.64 -12.94
N ARG A 207 8.06 -20.88 -11.64
CA ARG A 207 7.07 -21.81 -11.07
C ARG A 207 5.64 -21.38 -11.39
N TYR A 208 5.38 -20.07 -11.39
CA TYR A 208 4.04 -19.51 -11.59
C TYR A 208 3.78 -19.00 -13.01
N ARG A 209 4.74 -19.18 -13.93
CA ARG A 209 4.63 -18.73 -15.30
C ARG A 209 3.37 -19.21 -16.02
N PHE A 210 2.92 -20.41 -15.73
CA PHE A 210 1.76 -21.05 -16.34
C PHE A 210 0.51 -21.02 -15.47
N ALA A 211 0.55 -20.38 -14.31
CA ALA A 211 -0.64 -20.22 -13.47
C ALA A 211 -1.75 -19.50 -14.23
N ALA A 212 -2.97 -20.04 -14.15
CA ALA A 212 -4.16 -19.42 -14.76
C ALA A 212 -4.75 -18.31 -13.88
N GLN A 213 -4.59 -18.44 -12.57
CA GLN A 213 -5.05 -17.50 -11.54
C GLN A 213 -4.17 -17.62 -10.30
N LEU A 214 -4.30 -16.66 -9.39
CA LEU A 214 -3.55 -16.63 -8.14
C LEU A 214 -4.40 -15.98 -7.05
N VAL A 215 -4.16 -16.35 -5.80
CA VAL A 215 -4.78 -15.71 -4.63
C VAL A 215 -3.70 -15.06 -3.78
N THR A 216 -4.00 -13.87 -3.26
CA THR A 216 -3.18 -13.23 -2.23
C THR A 216 -4.00 -13.06 -0.97
N THR A 217 -3.38 -13.19 0.20
CA THR A 217 -4.06 -13.03 1.48
C THR A 217 -3.14 -12.49 2.56
N GLY A 218 -3.71 -11.81 3.53
CA GLY A 218 -3.05 -11.27 4.70
C GLY A 218 -4.08 -10.79 5.70
N ARG A 219 -3.66 -10.40 6.90
CA ARG A 219 -4.56 -9.93 7.96
C ARG A 219 -4.02 -8.66 8.59
N GLY A 220 -4.91 -7.76 9.05
CA GLY A 220 -4.50 -6.49 9.65
C GLY A 220 -3.67 -5.66 8.67
N TYR A 221 -2.53 -5.16 9.11
CA TYR A 221 -1.63 -4.35 8.28
C TYR A 221 -1.12 -5.08 7.02
N ALA A 222 -1.09 -6.41 7.01
CA ALA A 222 -0.67 -7.19 5.85
C ALA A 222 -1.73 -7.29 4.74
N TYR A 223 -3.01 -7.01 5.02
CA TYR A 223 -4.06 -7.11 4.01
C TYR A 223 -3.93 -6.08 2.87
N PRO A 224 -3.66 -4.79 3.13
CA PRO A 224 -3.32 -3.84 2.07
C PRO A 224 -2.16 -4.29 1.17
N THR A 225 -1.12 -4.89 1.76
CA THR A 225 0.01 -5.46 1.02
C THR A 225 -0.42 -6.61 0.11
N ALA A 226 -1.28 -7.50 0.60
CA ALA A 226 -1.83 -8.58 -0.21
C ALA A 226 -2.66 -8.04 -1.40
N ARG A 227 -3.48 -7.00 -1.18
CA ARG A 227 -4.22 -6.32 -2.26
C ARG A 227 -3.31 -5.68 -3.29
N GLU A 228 -2.26 -5.01 -2.84
CA GLU A 228 -1.29 -4.37 -3.74
C GLU A 228 -0.52 -5.39 -4.57
N ALA A 229 -0.10 -6.51 -3.96
CA ALA A 229 0.54 -7.60 -4.68
C ALA A 229 -0.36 -8.17 -5.78
N ALA A 230 -1.65 -8.37 -5.49
CA ALA A 230 -2.63 -8.81 -6.49
C ALA A 230 -2.74 -7.82 -7.65
N LEU A 231 -2.83 -6.52 -7.35
CA LEU A 231 -2.90 -5.48 -8.37
C LEU A 231 -1.66 -5.49 -9.26
N LYS A 232 -0.45 -5.57 -8.67
CA LYS A 232 0.80 -5.63 -9.46
C LYS A 232 0.82 -6.83 -10.41
N LEU A 233 0.38 -8.00 -9.96
CA LEU A 233 0.30 -9.20 -10.81
C LEU A 233 -0.72 -9.04 -11.96
N MET A 234 -1.86 -8.41 -11.70
CA MET A 234 -2.86 -8.11 -12.74
C MET A 234 -2.33 -7.09 -13.76
N GLU A 235 -1.69 -6.02 -13.31
CA GLU A 235 -1.20 -4.95 -14.18
C GLU A 235 -0.02 -5.36 -15.05
N THR A 236 0.91 -6.15 -14.50
CA THR A 236 2.19 -6.44 -15.15
C THR A 236 2.22 -7.78 -15.86
N SER A 237 1.49 -8.77 -15.37
CA SER A 237 1.49 -10.16 -15.87
C SER A 237 0.15 -10.58 -16.47
N TYR A 238 -0.87 -9.72 -16.41
CA TYR A 238 -2.26 -10.00 -16.81
C TYR A 238 -2.80 -11.29 -16.18
N LEU A 239 -2.34 -11.58 -14.97
CA LEU A 239 -2.71 -12.75 -14.22
C LEU A 239 -3.89 -12.43 -13.30
N PRO A 240 -5.08 -13.01 -13.52
CA PRO A 240 -6.20 -12.85 -12.61
C PRO A 240 -5.78 -13.21 -11.19
N THR A 241 -5.77 -12.23 -10.30
CA THR A 241 -5.34 -12.40 -8.92
C THR A 241 -6.37 -11.80 -7.98
N LEU A 242 -6.89 -12.62 -7.08
CA LEU A 242 -7.88 -12.22 -6.09
C LEU A 242 -7.22 -12.02 -4.73
N ALA A 243 -7.51 -10.92 -4.08
CA ALA A 243 -6.99 -10.59 -2.76
C ALA A 243 -8.11 -10.67 -1.71
N PHE A 244 -7.87 -11.40 -0.63
CA PHE A 244 -8.81 -11.53 0.49
C PHE A 244 -8.11 -11.24 1.81
N SER A 245 -8.82 -10.63 2.76
CA SER A 245 -8.37 -10.74 4.14
C SER A 245 -8.44 -12.21 4.57
N GLY A 246 -7.57 -12.64 5.49
CA GLY A 246 -7.59 -14.04 5.93
C GLY A 246 -8.95 -14.48 6.45
N ALA A 247 -9.72 -13.58 7.09
CA ALA A 247 -11.07 -13.89 7.53
C ALA A 247 -12.03 -14.08 6.34
N ASP A 248 -12.05 -13.14 5.39
CA ASP A 248 -12.93 -13.22 4.23
C ASP A 248 -12.63 -14.45 3.37
N LEU A 249 -11.35 -14.84 3.27
CA LEU A 249 -10.96 -16.06 2.57
C LEU A 249 -11.67 -17.29 3.14
N LEU A 250 -11.81 -17.38 4.47
CA LEU A 250 -12.50 -18.50 5.13
C LEU A 250 -14.03 -18.48 4.94
N HIS A 251 -14.60 -17.32 4.60
CA HIS A 251 -16.05 -17.13 4.42
C HIS A 251 -16.53 -17.36 2.98
N GLY A 252 -16.01 -18.40 2.32
CA GLY A 252 -16.45 -18.85 0.98
C GLY A 252 -15.32 -18.98 -0.03
N PRO A 253 -14.49 -17.93 -0.28
CA PRO A 253 -13.44 -17.99 -1.32
C PRO A 253 -12.42 -19.11 -1.15
N LEU A 254 -12.24 -19.67 0.05
CA LEU A 254 -11.39 -20.83 0.29
C LEU A 254 -11.77 -22.02 -0.63
N ALA A 255 -13.03 -22.13 -1.03
CA ALA A 255 -13.51 -23.19 -1.91
C ALA A 255 -12.81 -23.18 -3.30
N MET A 256 -12.31 -22.04 -3.75
CA MET A 256 -11.60 -21.91 -5.03
C MET A 256 -10.11 -22.30 -4.95
N THR A 257 -9.58 -22.48 -3.75
CA THR A 257 -8.17 -22.87 -3.57
C THR A 257 -8.01 -24.38 -3.72
N ASP A 258 -7.01 -24.79 -4.50
CA ASP A 258 -6.62 -26.18 -4.74
C ASP A 258 -5.12 -26.23 -5.11
N PRO A 259 -4.54 -27.39 -5.45
CA PRO A 259 -3.13 -27.49 -5.81
C PRO A 259 -2.69 -26.65 -7.03
N ASP A 260 -3.63 -26.31 -7.91
CA ASP A 260 -3.36 -25.56 -9.15
C ASP A 260 -3.55 -24.04 -8.99
N VAL A 261 -4.00 -23.60 -7.82
CA VAL A 261 -4.19 -22.19 -7.48
C VAL A 261 -3.14 -21.75 -6.45
N PRO A 262 -2.04 -21.13 -6.88
CA PRO A 262 -1.03 -20.60 -5.96
C PRO A 262 -1.60 -19.54 -5.03
N VAL A 263 -1.15 -19.54 -3.76
CA VAL A 263 -1.55 -18.58 -2.74
C VAL A 263 -0.32 -17.87 -2.20
N LEU A 264 -0.26 -16.54 -2.32
CA LEU A 264 0.74 -15.71 -1.66
C LEU A 264 0.15 -15.20 -0.34
N ALA A 265 0.63 -15.72 0.77
CA ALA A 265 0.18 -15.33 2.11
C ALA A 265 1.20 -14.37 2.75
N VAL A 266 0.78 -13.14 3.04
CA VAL A 266 1.59 -12.15 3.75
C VAL A 266 1.39 -12.34 5.25
N VAL A 267 2.45 -12.76 5.96
CA VAL A 267 2.36 -13.19 7.36
C VAL A 267 3.52 -12.61 8.16
N GLY A 268 3.22 -11.60 8.97
CA GLY A 268 4.16 -11.02 9.93
C GLY A 268 4.17 -11.75 11.28
N SER A 269 5.06 -11.36 12.18
CA SER A 269 5.18 -11.92 13.55
C SER A 269 4.15 -11.33 14.54
N GLY A 270 3.45 -10.24 14.17
CA GLY A 270 2.50 -9.54 15.04
C GLY A 270 1.10 -10.17 15.09
N PRO A 271 0.12 -9.46 15.73
CA PRO A 271 -1.25 -9.96 15.91
C PRO A 271 -1.97 -10.35 14.61
N GLY A 272 -1.79 -9.58 13.53
CA GLY A 272 -2.37 -9.92 12.22
C GLY A 272 -1.78 -11.22 11.66
N GLY A 273 -0.46 -11.41 11.79
CA GLY A 273 0.20 -12.66 11.41
C GLY A 273 -0.23 -13.85 12.28
N GLN A 274 -0.39 -13.67 13.58
CA GLN A 274 -0.91 -14.70 14.48
C GLN A 274 -2.33 -15.14 14.08
N ALA A 275 -3.17 -14.20 13.66
CA ALA A 275 -4.52 -14.50 13.17
C ALA A 275 -4.54 -15.29 11.86
N MET A 276 -3.42 -15.36 11.10
CA MET A 276 -3.27 -16.26 9.95
C MET A 276 -3.08 -17.73 10.37
N GLY A 277 -2.84 -18.00 11.65
CA GLY A 277 -2.75 -19.36 12.19
C GLY A 277 -4.01 -20.20 11.98
N GLU A 278 -5.18 -19.60 11.79
CA GLU A 278 -6.43 -20.30 11.42
C GLU A 278 -6.53 -20.51 9.90
N VAL A 279 -5.91 -19.66 9.10
CA VAL A 279 -6.03 -19.66 7.64
C VAL A 279 -5.08 -20.66 6.99
N LEU A 280 -3.81 -20.67 7.41
CA LEU A 280 -2.76 -21.49 6.79
C LEU A 280 -3.07 -23.00 6.87
N PRO A 281 -3.53 -23.57 8.02
CA PRO A 281 -3.92 -24.97 8.05
C PRO A 281 -5.05 -25.31 7.09
N ARG A 282 -6.04 -24.41 6.92
CA ARG A 282 -7.17 -24.62 6.00
C ARG A 282 -6.73 -24.63 4.54
N LEU A 283 -5.74 -23.79 4.17
CA LEU A 283 -5.09 -23.86 2.86
C LEU A 283 -4.33 -25.18 2.68
N GLY A 284 -3.66 -25.66 3.75
CA GLY A 284 -2.98 -26.95 3.76
C GLY A 284 -3.94 -28.14 3.53
N GLU A 285 -5.14 -28.13 4.17
CA GLU A 285 -6.20 -29.14 3.93
C GLU A 285 -6.63 -29.18 2.46
N ARG A 286 -6.61 -28.03 1.78
CA ARG A 286 -6.90 -27.88 0.35
C ARG A 286 -5.71 -28.26 -0.54
N ARG A 287 -4.54 -28.54 0.05
CA ARG A 287 -3.28 -28.81 -0.64
C ARG A 287 -2.87 -27.66 -1.57
N ALA A 288 -3.27 -26.41 -1.22
CA ALA A 288 -2.92 -25.24 -2.00
C ALA A 288 -1.40 -25.04 -2.02
N ASP A 289 -0.87 -24.55 -3.14
CA ASP A 289 0.53 -24.16 -3.25
C ASP A 289 0.77 -22.80 -2.58
N VAL A 290 1.14 -22.81 -1.30
CA VAL A 290 1.27 -21.62 -0.47
C VAL A 290 2.72 -21.15 -0.42
N VAL A 291 2.93 -19.87 -0.79
CA VAL A 291 4.16 -19.13 -0.49
C VAL A 291 3.87 -18.16 0.65
N VAL A 292 4.61 -18.26 1.72
CA VAL A 292 4.54 -17.31 2.84
C VAL A 292 5.59 -16.22 2.63
N VAL A 293 5.15 -14.96 2.69
CA VAL A 293 5.99 -13.76 2.59
C VAL A 293 5.90 -13.00 3.91
N GLY A 294 7.01 -12.72 4.54
CA GLY A 294 7.02 -11.95 5.79
C GLY A 294 7.98 -12.52 6.85
N SER A 295 7.87 -11.94 8.05
CA SER A 295 8.75 -12.26 9.19
C SER A 295 8.33 -13.51 9.97
N ALA A 296 7.04 -13.94 9.88
CA ALA A 296 6.57 -15.06 10.69
C ALA A 296 7.26 -16.38 10.35
N GLU A 297 7.62 -17.13 11.39
CA GLU A 297 8.10 -18.51 11.27
C GLU A 297 6.92 -19.46 11.36
N VAL A 298 6.44 -19.89 10.21
CA VAL A 298 5.30 -20.81 10.09
C VAL A 298 5.70 -22.04 9.27
N PRO A 299 5.12 -23.23 9.56
CA PRO A 299 5.35 -24.41 8.76
C PRO A 299 4.88 -24.19 7.32
N THR A 300 5.82 -24.12 6.39
CA THR A 300 5.55 -23.98 4.96
C THR A 300 6.70 -24.56 4.15
N THR A 301 6.40 -24.99 2.92
CA THR A 301 7.42 -25.52 1.99
C THR A 301 8.16 -24.41 1.23
N THR A 302 7.54 -23.22 1.12
CA THR A 302 8.11 -22.11 0.37
C THR A 302 7.91 -20.82 1.15
N ARG A 303 8.99 -20.11 1.43
CA ARG A 303 9.00 -18.85 2.17
C ARG A 303 9.89 -17.82 1.51
N ILE A 304 9.42 -16.57 1.50
CA ILE A 304 10.23 -15.38 1.24
C ILE A 304 10.35 -14.66 2.58
N ALA A 305 11.51 -14.78 3.21
CA ALA A 305 11.76 -14.19 4.52
C ALA A 305 11.95 -12.67 4.40
N VAL A 306 11.31 -11.93 5.29
CA VAL A 306 11.44 -10.47 5.41
C VAL A 306 11.94 -10.16 6.83
N PRO A 307 12.81 -9.16 7.03
CA PRO A 307 13.26 -8.78 8.35
C PRO A 307 12.10 -8.49 9.30
N GLU A 308 12.22 -8.95 10.55
CA GLU A 308 11.24 -8.68 11.59
C GLU A 308 11.31 -7.21 12.03
N VAL A 309 10.16 -6.55 12.05
CA VAL A 309 9.95 -5.19 12.56
C VAL A 309 8.59 -5.16 13.28
N ASP A 310 8.29 -4.07 13.98
CA ASP A 310 6.92 -3.84 14.47
C ASP A 310 5.92 -3.98 13.30
N GLU A 311 4.80 -4.68 13.52
CA GLU A 311 3.86 -5.06 12.47
C GLU A 311 3.33 -3.87 11.64
N ARG A 312 3.24 -2.68 12.24
CA ARG A 312 2.83 -1.47 11.52
C ARG A 312 3.86 -1.00 10.47
N TYR A 313 5.13 -1.38 10.60
CA TYR A 313 6.19 -1.09 9.62
C TYR A 313 6.34 -2.21 8.57
N ALA A 314 5.86 -3.42 8.89
CA ALA A 314 6.03 -4.59 8.04
C ALA A 314 5.55 -4.38 6.58
N PRO A 315 4.43 -3.67 6.28
CA PRO A 315 4.01 -3.42 4.90
C PRO A 315 5.04 -2.70 4.03
N LEU A 316 5.91 -1.87 4.64
CA LEU A 316 7.00 -1.17 3.94
C LEU A 316 8.09 -2.13 3.44
N LEU A 317 8.22 -3.30 4.06
CA LEU A 317 9.20 -4.32 3.70
C LEU A 317 8.56 -5.51 2.96
N ASP A 318 7.38 -5.96 3.39
CA ASP A 318 6.69 -7.14 2.85
C ASP A 318 6.30 -6.99 1.38
N ILE A 319 6.01 -5.77 0.93
CA ILE A 319 5.65 -5.52 -0.48
C ILE A 319 6.86 -5.64 -1.43
N LEU A 320 8.07 -5.39 -0.95
CA LEU A 320 9.28 -5.35 -1.79
C LEU A 320 9.54 -6.66 -2.54
N PRO A 321 9.57 -7.84 -1.87
CA PRO A 321 9.73 -9.11 -2.57
C PRO A 321 8.54 -9.44 -3.48
N LEU A 322 7.33 -8.97 -3.18
CA LEU A 322 6.16 -9.18 -4.03
C LEU A 322 6.22 -8.34 -5.31
N GLN A 323 6.75 -7.13 -5.25
CA GLN A 323 7.05 -6.31 -6.43
C GLN A 323 8.14 -6.95 -7.29
N ARG A 324 9.19 -7.52 -6.68
CA ARG A 324 10.23 -8.30 -7.38
C ARG A 324 9.65 -9.54 -8.07
N LEU A 325 8.77 -10.26 -7.38
CA LEU A 325 8.08 -11.42 -7.96
C LEU A 325 7.20 -11.01 -9.15
N ALA A 326 6.43 -9.93 -9.03
CA ALA A 326 5.57 -9.43 -10.10
C ALA A 326 6.37 -9.03 -11.34
N LEU A 327 7.48 -8.30 -11.16
CA LEU A 327 8.42 -7.95 -12.23
C LEU A 327 8.99 -9.21 -12.91
N ALA A 328 9.52 -10.14 -12.13
CA ALA A 328 10.14 -11.35 -12.65
C ALA A 328 9.12 -12.24 -13.38
N LEU A 329 7.89 -12.33 -12.86
CA LEU A 329 6.81 -13.11 -13.47
C LEU A 329 6.35 -12.48 -14.78
N ALA A 330 6.21 -11.14 -14.86
CA ALA A 330 5.89 -10.44 -16.10
C ALA A 330 6.93 -10.78 -17.20
N LEU A 331 8.20 -10.66 -16.88
CA LEU A 331 9.29 -11.00 -17.82
C LEU A 331 9.29 -12.48 -18.21
N ALA A 332 9.05 -13.40 -17.26
CA ALA A 332 8.96 -14.83 -17.53
C ALA A 332 7.76 -15.19 -18.44
N ARG A 333 6.70 -14.39 -18.43
CA ARG A 333 5.52 -14.51 -19.30
C ARG A 333 5.72 -13.82 -20.63
N GLY A 334 6.84 -13.11 -20.86
CA GLY A 334 7.15 -12.38 -22.08
C GLY A 334 6.47 -11.00 -22.17
N GLU A 335 6.00 -10.46 -21.04
CA GLU A 335 5.34 -9.16 -20.97
C GLU A 335 6.34 -8.05 -20.60
N ASP A 336 6.01 -6.81 -20.96
CA ASP A 336 6.79 -5.63 -20.57
C ASP A 336 6.01 -4.81 -19.51
N PRO A 337 6.39 -4.87 -18.24
CA PRO A 337 5.71 -4.12 -17.19
C PRO A 337 5.88 -2.61 -17.27
N ASP A 338 6.84 -2.11 -18.08
CA ASP A 338 7.01 -0.67 -18.32
C ASP A 338 5.99 -0.12 -19.33
N ALA A 339 5.42 -0.99 -20.19
CA ALA A 339 4.45 -0.65 -21.21
C ALA A 339 3.22 -1.58 -21.17
N PRO A 340 2.48 -1.64 -20.06
CA PRO A 340 1.36 -2.57 -19.90
C PRO A 340 0.21 -2.23 -20.86
N ARG A 341 -0.44 -3.28 -21.38
CA ARG A 341 -1.54 -3.16 -22.34
C ARG A 341 -2.73 -2.41 -21.74
N GLY A 342 -3.21 -1.38 -22.43
CA GLY A 342 -4.43 -0.66 -22.04
C GLY A 342 -4.32 0.24 -20.81
N LEU A 343 -3.16 0.31 -20.17
CA LEU A 343 -2.94 1.18 -19.02
C LEU A 343 -2.16 2.45 -19.42
N LYS A 344 -2.45 3.52 -18.71
CA LYS A 344 -1.74 4.80 -18.80
C LYS A 344 -1.32 5.23 -17.39
N LYS A 345 -0.26 6.04 -17.31
CA LYS A 345 0.26 6.52 -16.01
C LYS A 345 -0.78 7.31 -15.19
N VAL A 346 -1.65 8.04 -15.87
CA VAL A 346 -2.77 8.75 -15.26
C VAL A 346 -4.06 8.32 -15.92
N THR A 347 -5.01 7.85 -15.13
CA THR A 347 -6.36 7.50 -15.59
C THR A 347 -7.32 8.58 -15.12
N ALA A 348 -7.97 9.25 -16.09
CA ALA A 348 -9.02 10.22 -15.80
C ALA A 348 -10.36 9.47 -15.64
N THR A 349 -10.88 9.40 -14.42
CA THR A 349 -12.21 8.90 -14.09
C THR A 349 -13.07 10.02 -13.53
N MET A 350 -14.37 10.03 -13.90
CA MET A 350 -15.37 10.96 -13.39
C MET A 350 -16.41 10.19 -12.57
#